data_5b05caaabc46e0e0889b710c699126f8
#
_entry.id   5b05caaabc46e0e0889b710c699126f8
#
_cell.length_a   1.000
_cell.length_b   1.000
_cell.length_c   1.000
_cell.angle_alpha   90.00
_cell.angle_beta   90.00
_cell.angle_gamma   90.00
#
_symmetry.space_group_name_H-M   'P 1'
#
loop_
_entity.id
_entity.type
_entity.pdbx_description
1 polymer ?
#
loop_
_entity_poly.entity_id
_entity_poly.type
_entity_poly.pdbx_seq_one_letter_code
_entity_poly.pdbx_strand_id
1 'polypeptide(L)'
;MEIIQLFDKYIGPSKALKKNEYAYHCPFCHHAKPKLQINDKTFKFHCWTCNAGGNLMYLGKRIGMSDFDLSDLIGRCGMSEEVRKKLKDDWGCSIKELLDKITAEIAEEDDENKSQLFLPAEFKSALELSNSITNPLERNAISYLKQRGITKKHIIKYNIGFCPKGLYGGRIIVPSYDSKNQLNYFIARSIFTEEKQKYKNPPVSKDVIVFSNQIDWKQPITLCEGVFDAIALKRNSIPLLGKFVQKTLMGAIKNTNPDVYICLDSDAQEDAMVLYNKIKPYVKSVRNIKLDGKDAGENTFQNILKYQKNSVTLSWESVLREKLLTINSSSVIK
;
A
#
# COMPACT_ATOMS: atom_id res chain seq x y z
N MET A 1 32.19 6.49 -14.55
CA MET A 1 31.17 7.15 -13.71
C MET A 1 30.57 6.10 -12.80
N GLU A 2 30.40 6.35 -11.51
CA GLU A 2 29.74 5.39 -10.62
C GLU A 2 28.24 5.35 -10.91
N ILE A 3 27.55 4.21 -10.61
CA ILE A 3 26.09 4.05 -10.85
C ILE A 3 25.32 5.23 -10.25
N ILE A 4 25.72 5.68 -9.07
CA ILE A 4 25.06 6.78 -8.36
C ILE A 4 25.17 8.10 -9.11
N GLN A 5 26.32 8.42 -9.69
CA GLN A 5 26.49 9.61 -10.51
C GLN A 5 25.58 9.63 -11.75
N LEU A 6 25.24 8.45 -12.26
CA LEU A 6 24.31 8.33 -13.37
C LEU A 6 22.88 8.71 -12.91
N PHE A 7 22.44 8.28 -11.71
CA PHE A 7 21.16 8.66 -11.15
C PHE A 7 21.12 10.13 -10.69
N ASP A 8 22.23 10.67 -10.18
CA ASP A 8 22.34 12.08 -9.79
C ASP A 8 22.03 13.02 -10.97
N LYS A 9 22.39 12.63 -12.19
CA LYS A 9 22.09 13.38 -13.42
C LYS A 9 20.59 13.52 -13.70
N TYR A 10 19.76 12.52 -13.32
CA TYR A 10 18.34 12.46 -13.67
C TYR A 10 17.40 12.78 -12.51
N ILE A 11 17.79 12.49 -11.28
CA ILE A 11 16.93 12.66 -10.09
C ILE A 11 17.40 13.85 -9.24
N GLY A 12 18.64 14.31 -9.45
CA GLY A 12 19.32 15.30 -8.61
C GLY A 12 20.23 14.64 -7.56
N PRO A 13 20.92 15.44 -6.75
CA PRO A 13 21.99 14.96 -5.88
C PRO A 13 21.47 13.98 -4.82
N SER A 14 22.22 12.89 -4.64
CA SER A 14 21.95 11.89 -3.62
C SER A 14 22.48 12.29 -2.24
N LYS A 15 21.90 11.67 -1.21
CA LYS A 15 22.43 11.68 0.15
C LYS A 15 22.84 10.27 0.54
N ALA A 16 24.14 10.04 0.77
CA ALA A 16 24.62 8.77 1.29
C ALA A 16 24.01 8.49 2.67
N LEU A 17 23.48 7.28 2.88
CA LEU A 17 22.88 6.82 4.14
C LEU A 17 23.81 5.86 4.86
N LYS A 18 24.20 4.78 4.18
CA LYS A 18 25.09 3.71 4.64
C LYS A 18 25.95 3.25 3.48
N LYS A 19 26.83 2.29 3.72
CA LYS A 19 27.60 1.67 2.65
C LYS A 19 26.64 1.10 1.58
N ASN A 20 26.81 1.55 0.35
CA ASN A 20 26.01 1.16 -0.83
C ASN A 20 24.53 1.59 -0.81
N GLU A 21 24.10 2.51 0.07
CA GLU A 21 22.72 3.00 0.13
C GLU A 21 22.68 4.52 0.01
N TYR A 22 21.84 5.01 -0.89
CA TYR A 22 21.73 6.42 -1.25
C TYR A 22 20.27 6.85 -1.28
N ALA A 23 19.98 8.01 -0.69
CA ALA A 23 18.63 8.56 -0.64
C ALA A 23 18.43 9.68 -1.65
N TYR A 24 17.29 9.67 -2.33
CA TYR A 24 16.85 10.63 -3.32
C TYR A 24 15.46 11.17 -3.02
N HIS A 25 15.13 12.33 -3.57
CA HIS A 25 13.75 12.74 -3.71
C HIS A 25 13.06 11.82 -4.72
N CYS A 26 11.89 11.31 -4.36
CA CYS A 26 11.20 10.33 -5.20
C CYS A 26 10.56 11.00 -6.42
N PRO A 27 10.91 10.61 -7.67
CA PRO A 27 10.34 11.20 -8.87
C PRO A 27 8.89 10.75 -9.13
N PHE A 28 8.36 9.82 -8.34
CA PHE A 28 7.00 9.30 -8.51
C PHE A 28 5.99 9.98 -7.58
N CYS A 29 6.38 10.30 -6.36
CA CYS A 29 5.48 10.91 -5.37
C CYS A 29 5.88 12.32 -4.95
N HIS A 30 7.02 12.82 -5.42
CA HIS A 30 7.54 14.17 -5.16
C HIS A 30 7.54 14.56 -3.67
N HIS A 31 7.75 13.59 -2.77
CA HIS A 31 7.76 13.83 -1.34
C HIS A 31 8.89 14.81 -0.96
N ALA A 32 8.59 15.77 -0.08
CA ALA A 32 9.51 16.84 0.33
C ALA A 32 10.83 16.35 0.98
N LYS A 33 10.83 15.13 1.55
CA LYS A 33 12.07 14.52 2.11
C LYS A 33 12.55 13.40 1.18
N PRO A 34 13.88 13.15 1.08
CA PRO A 34 14.44 12.07 0.28
C PRO A 34 14.05 10.72 0.87
N LYS A 35 13.09 10.05 0.23
CA LYS A 35 12.49 8.77 0.67
C LYS A 35 12.68 7.63 -0.32
N LEU A 36 13.20 7.92 -1.51
CA LEU A 36 13.64 6.91 -2.46
C LEU A 36 15.05 6.46 -2.07
N GLN A 37 15.23 5.19 -1.76
CA GLN A 37 16.53 4.58 -1.52
C GLN A 37 17.00 3.78 -2.74
N ILE A 38 18.24 3.94 -3.12
CA ILE A 38 18.91 3.15 -4.15
C ILE A 38 20.06 2.40 -3.48
N ASN A 39 20.18 1.11 -3.77
CA ASN A 39 21.30 0.28 -3.36
C ASN A 39 22.09 -0.12 -4.62
N ASP A 40 23.33 0.35 -4.71
CA ASP A 40 24.21 0.17 -5.87
C ASP A 40 24.86 -1.22 -5.97
N LYS A 41 24.75 -2.02 -4.91
CA LYS A 41 25.27 -3.39 -4.87
C LYS A 41 24.20 -4.43 -5.24
N THR A 42 22.96 -4.22 -4.74
CA THR A 42 21.83 -5.12 -5.06
C THR A 42 21.07 -4.68 -6.30
N PHE A 43 21.41 -3.51 -6.85
CA PHE A 43 20.78 -2.90 -8.02
C PHE A 43 19.27 -2.72 -7.89
N LYS A 44 18.80 -2.46 -6.66
CA LYS A 44 17.40 -2.26 -6.32
C LYS A 44 17.16 -0.85 -5.80
N PHE A 45 15.91 -0.41 -5.97
CA PHE A 45 15.43 0.83 -5.34
C PHE A 45 14.11 0.60 -4.62
N HIS A 46 13.82 1.45 -3.63
CA HIS A 46 12.56 1.46 -2.93
C HIS A 46 12.23 2.85 -2.39
N CYS A 47 11.00 3.30 -2.58
CA CYS A 47 10.50 4.53 -1.96
C CYS A 47 9.63 4.23 -0.74
N TRP A 48 10.04 4.68 0.43
CA TRP A 48 9.35 4.44 1.71
C TRP A 48 8.04 5.21 1.87
N THR A 49 7.72 6.11 0.94
CA THR A 49 6.47 6.89 0.98
C THR A 49 5.42 6.31 0.03
N CYS A 50 5.75 6.16 -1.26
CA CYS A 50 4.79 5.68 -2.26
C CYS A 50 4.94 4.19 -2.60
N ASN A 51 5.90 3.51 -1.96
CA ASN A 51 6.19 2.09 -2.16
C ASN A 51 6.65 1.71 -3.59
N ALA A 52 7.00 2.71 -4.42
CA ALA A 52 7.61 2.43 -5.71
C ALA A 52 8.95 1.72 -5.48
N GLY A 53 9.12 0.56 -6.10
CA GLY A 53 10.32 -0.26 -5.93
C GLY A 53 10.58 -1.11 -7.17
N GLY A 54 11.78 -1.69 -7.25
CA GLY A 54 12.19 -2.53 -8.35
C GLY A 54 13.69 -2.51 -8.56
N ASN A 55 14.13 -2.95 -9.75
CA ASN A 55 15.53 -2.88 -10.15
C ASN A 55 15.89 -1.48 -10.71
N LEU A 56 17.18 -1.17 -10.78
CA LEU A 56 17.66 0.14 -11.24
C LEU A 56 17.40 0.38 -12.73
N MET A 57 17.27 -0.67 -13.54
CA MET A 57 16.92 -0.57 -14.95
C MET A 57 15.50 -0.04 -15.13
N TYR A 58 14.56 -0.61 -14.37
CA TYR A 58 13.17 -0.12 -14.33
C TYR A 58 13.11 1.34 -13.87
N LEU A 59 13.89 1.72 -12.85
CA LEU A 59 13.96 3.10 -12.40
C LEU A 59 14.49 4.02 -13.51
N GLY A 60 15.61 3.66 -14.15
CA GLY A 60 16.24 4.42 -15.23
C GLY A 60 15.28 4.70 -16.39
N LYS A 61 14.54 3.67 -16.83
CA LYS A 61 13.52 3.80 -17.87
C LYS A 61 12.38 4.73 -17.45
N ARG A 62 11.93 4.65 -16.21
CA ARG A 62 10.82 5.45 -15.67
C ARG A 62 11.17 6.91 -15.45
N ILE A 63 12.42 7.25 -15.19
CA ILE A 63 12.91 8.64 -15.06
C ILE A 63 13.39 9.24 -16.39
N GLY A 64 13.27 8.50 -17.49
CA GLY A 64 13.59 8.98 -18.83
C GLY A 64 15.10 9.02 -19.12
N MET A 65 15.90 8.08 -18.58
CA MET A 65 17.31 7.94 -18.98
C MET A 65 17.43 7.73 -20.50
N SER A 66 18.47 8.31 -21.09
CA SER A 66 18.79 8.07 -22.50
C SER A 66 19.17 6.60 -22.75
N ASP A 67 18.98 6.12 -23.98
CA ASP A 67 19.35 4.75 -24.35
C ASP A 67 20.86 4.48 -24.11
N PHE A 68 21.70 5.50 -24.27
CA PHE A 68 23.13 5.43 -23.98
C PHE A 68 23.37 5.21 -22.47
N ASP A 69 22.73 6.01 -21.61
CA ASP A 69 22.86 5.90 -20.15
C ASP A 69 22.26 4.61 -19.61
N LEU A 70 21.15 4.13 -20.21
CA LEU A 70 20.57 2.82 -19.89
C LEU A 70 21.51 1.68 -20.28
N SER A 71 22.17 1.76 -21.45
CA SER A 71 23.19 0.76 -21.87
C SER A 71 24.39 0.74 -20.93
N ASP A 72 24.86 1.90 -20.46
CA ASP A 72 25.92 2.01 -19.46
C ASP A 72 25.50 1.40 -18.11
N LEU A 73 24.26 1.67 -17.67
CA LEU A 73 23.69 1.08 -16.47
C LEU A 73 23.62 -0.45 -16.54
N ILE A 74 23.18 -1.02 -17.67
CA ILE A 74 23.17 -2.48 -17.95
C ILE A 74 24.57 -3.05 -17.78
N GLY A 75 25.56 -2.40 -18.40
CA GLY A 75 26.96 -2.84 -18.33
C GLY A 75 27.51 -2.90 -16.89
N ARG A 76 27.03 -2.01 -16.01
CA ARG A 76 27.47 -1.88 -14.60
C ARG A 76 26.73 -2.79 -13.65
N CYS A 77 25.45 -3.08 -13.92
CA CYS A 77 24.64 -3.97 -13.09
C CYS A 77 25.03 -5.46 -13.17
N GLY A 78 26.13 -5.79 -13.86
CA GLY A 78 26.72 -7.14 -13.83
C GLY A 78 25.85 -8.22 -14.45
N MET A 79 25.11 -7.91 -15.52
CA MET A 79 24.36 -8.94 -16.25
C MET A 79 25.30 -10.07 -16.70
N SER A 80 24.84 -11.31 -16.55
CA SER A 80 25.61 -12.51 -16.85
C SER A 80 26.20 -12.46 -18.26
N GLU A 81 27.32 -13.12 -18.46
CA GLU A 81 27.98 -13.22 -19.78
C GLU A 81 27.04 -13.76 -20.85
N GLU A 82 26.07 -14.60 -20.50
CA GLU A 82 25.02 -15.11 -21.37
C GLU A 82 24.10 -14.01 -21.94
N VAL A 83 23.71 -13.04 -21.12
CA VAL A 83 22.90 -11.91 -21.56
C VAL A 83 23.72 -10.95 -22.41
N ARG A 84 25.03 -10.76 -22.10
CA ARG A 84 25.96 -10.03 -22.96
C ARG A 84 26.16 -10.71 -24.31
N LYS A 85 26.17 -12.06 -24.34
CA LYS A 85 26.32 -12.84 -25.57
C LYS A 85 25.06 -12.76 -26.43
N LYS A 86 23.86 -12.92 -25.84
CA LYS A 86 22.58 -12.68 -26.53
C LYS A 86 22.45 -11.24 -27.06
N LEU A 87 22.94 -10.24 -26.32
CA LEU A 87 22.98 -8.85 -26.78
C LEU A 87 23.88 -8.64 -28.01
N LYS A 88 24.98 -9.42 -28.15
CA LYS A 88 25.88 -9.34 -29.30
C LYS A 88 25.34 -10.09 -30.53
N ASP A 89 24.63 -11.19 -30.31
CA ASP A 89 24.14 -12.06 -31.39
C ASP A 89 22.83 -11.55 -32.01
N ASP A 90 22.02 -10.73 -31.28
CA ASP A 90 20.72 -10.19 -31.71
C ASP A 90 20.76 -8.71 -32.18
N TRP A 91 21.88 -8.28 -32.77
CA TRP A 91 22.05 -6.87 -33.26
C TRP A 91 21.11 -6.47 -34.40
N GLY A 92 20.02 -7.18 -34.63
CA GLY A 92 18.92 -6.78 -35.51
C GLY A 92 17.71 -6.15 -34.79
N CYS A 93 17.64 -6.24 -33.48
CA CYS A 93 16.58 -5.59 -32.69
C CYS A 93 17.03 -4.24 -32.15
N SER A 94 16.15 -3.25 -32.12
CA SER A 94 16.43 -1.98 -31.46
C SER A 94 16.66 -2.22 -29.96
N ILE A 95 17.57 -1.46 -29.34
CA ILE A 95 17.82 -1.50 -27.89
C ILE A 95 16.50 -1.38 -27.10
N LYS A 96 15.52 -0.67 -27.65
CA LYS A 96 14.19 -0.51 -27.09
C LYS A 96 13.39 -1.83 -27.02
N GLU A 97 13.37 -2.60 -28.11
CA GLU A 97 12.66 -3.90 -28.18
C GLU A 97 13.31 -4.95 -27.28
N LEU A 98 14.64 -4.92 -27.18
CA LEU A 98 15.38 -5.79 -26.27
C LEU A 98 15.12 -5.43 -24.80
N LEU A 99 15.11 -4.13 -24.47
CA LEU A 99 14.76 -3.65 -23.13
C LEU A 99 13.30 -3.99 -22.78
N ASP A 100 12.39 -3.95 -23.75
CA ASP A 100 10.99 -4.32 -23.52
C ASP A 100 10.85 -5.83 -23.30
N LYS A 101 11.62 -6.68 -24.02
CA LYS A 101 11.68 -8.14 -23.80
C LYS A 101 12.29 -8.48 -22.44
N ILE A 102 13.45 -7.91 -22.10
CA ILE A 102 14.10 -8.15 -20.80
C ILE A 102 13.20 -7.67 -19.64
N THR A 103 12.48 -6.54 -19.81
CA THR A 103 11.57 -6.05 -18.79
C THR A 103 10.34 -6.95 -18.65
N ALA A 104 9.87 -7.56 -19.74
CA ALA A 104 8.78 -8.54 -19.72
C ALA A 104 9.24 -9.85 -19.05
N GLU A 105 10.42 -10.39 -19.42
CA GLU A 105 10.98 -11.61 -18.81
C GLU A 105 11.27 -11.43 -17.31
N ILE A 106 11.83 -10.28 -16.87
CA ILE A 106 12.04 -9.98 -15.46
C ILE A 106 10.69 -9.80 -14.72
N ALA A 107 9.66 -9.26 -15.38
CA ALA A 107 8.32 -9.16 -14.79
C ALA A 107 7.64 -10.53 -14.67
N GLU A 108 7.91 -11.46 -15.58
CA GLU A 108 7.44 -12.85 -15.52
C GLU A 108 8.22 -13.66 -14.47
N GLU A 109 9.54 -13.49 -14.35
CA GLU A 109 10.35 -14.11 -13.28
C GLU A 109 9.99 -13.57 -11.88
N ASP A 110 9.68 -12.27 -11.73
CA ASP A 110 9.17 -11.71 -10.47
C ASP A 110 7.76 -12.21 -10.13
N ASP A 111 6.96 -12.65 -11.12
CA ASP A 111 5.64 -13.25 -10.91
C ASP A 111 5.73 -14.76 -10.61
N GLU A 112 6.67 -15.50 -11.19
CA GLU A 112 6.93 -16.89 -10.86
C GLU A 112 7.68 -17.07 -9.53
N ASN A 113 8.49 -16.10 -9.13
CA ASN A 113 9.25 -16.10 -7.87
C ASN A 113 8.52 -15.36 -6.73
N LYS A 114 7.20 -15.26 -6.78
CA LYS A 114 6.40 -14.94 -5.60
C LYS A 114 6.58 -16.08 -4.61
N SER A 115 7.58 -15.94 -3.74
CA SER A 115 7.69 -16.81 -2.55
C SER A 115 6.32 -16.84 -1.89
N GLN A 116 5.69 -18.01 -1.88
CA GLN A 116 4.35 -18.20 -1.33
C GLN A 116 4.31 -17.60 0.08
N LEU A 117 3.48 -16.60 0.29
CA LEU A 117 3.34 -15.97 1.59
C LEU A 117 2.58 -16.92 2.51
N PHE A 118 3.11 -17.12 3.72
CA PHE A 118 2.47 -17.90 4.76
C PHE A 118 2.15 -17.01 5.96
N LEU A 119 1.13 -17.38 6.71
CA LEU A 119 0.92 -16.80 8.03
C LEU A 119 2.08 -17.16 8.95
N PRO A 120 2.41 -16.30 9.93
CA PRO A 120 3.44 -16.62 10.92
C PRO A 120 3.19 -18.00 11.58
N ALA A 121 4.24 -18.76 11.83
CA ALA A 121 4.12 -20.09 12.44
C ALA A 121 3.41 -20.05 13.82
N GLU A 122 3.54 -18.92 14.53
CA GLU A 122 2.93 -18.69 15.84
C GLU A 122 1.51 -18.11 15.76
N PHE A 123 0.95 -18.01 14.56
CA PHE A 123 -0.42 -17.51 14.37
C PHE A 123 -1.43 -18.44 15.04
N LYS A 124 -2.28 -17.86 15.89
CA LYS A 124 -3.44 -18.52 16.49
C LYS A 124 -4.70 -17.80 16.10
N SER A 125 -5.72 -18.53 15.67
CA SER A 125 -7.03 -17.94 15.42
C SER A 125 -7.59 -17.26 16.67
N ALA A 126 -8.16 -16.07 16.55
CA ALA A 126 -8.80 -15.42 17.69
C ALA A 126 -10.05 -16.19 18.21
N LEU A 127 -10.58 -17.13 17.44
CA LEU A 127 -11.62 -18.06 17.92
C LEU A 127 -11.08 -19.05 18.93
N GLU A 128 -9.86 -19.57 18.70
CA GLU A 128 -9.19 -20.51 19.62
C GLU A 128 -8.85 -19.83 20.91
N LEU A 129 -8.38 -18.55 20.84
CA LEU A 129 -8.04 -17.75 22.00
C LEU A 129 -9.21 -17.51 22.94
N SER A 130 -10.44 -17.43 22.41
CA SER A 130 -11.64 -17.16 23.23
C SER A 130 -11.97 -18.31 24.19
N ASN A 131 -11.46 -19.51 23.94
CA ASN A 131 -11.72 -20.71 24.71
C ASN A 131 -10.62 -21.04 25.72
N SER A 132 -9.45 -20.38 25.67
CA SER A 132 -8.28 -20.66 26.51
C SER A 132 -7.75 -19.37 27.15
N ILE A 133 -8.29 -18.98 28.30
CA ILE A 133 -8.02 -17.66 28.94
C ILE A 133 -6.83 -17.72 29.93
N THR A 134 -5.87 -18.57 29.76
CA THR A 134 -4.74 -18.69 30.71
C THR A 134 -3.64 -17.66 30.48
N ASN A 135 -3.36 -17.29 29.24
CA ASN A 135 -2.28 -16.37 28.89
C ASN A 135 -2.72 -14.90 28.95
N PRO A 136 -2.07 -14.02 29.75
CA PRO A 136 -2.38 -12.60 29.84
C PRO A 136 -2.33 -11.87 28.49
N LEU A 137 -1.36 -12.18 27.61
CA LEU A 137 -1.25 -11.58 26.29
C LEU A 137 -2.44 -11.91 25.38
N GLU A 138 -2.92 -13.16 25.46
CA GLU A 138 -4.09 -13.59 24.68
C GLU A 138 -5.36 -12.89 25.18
N ARG A 139 -5.50 -12.69 26.50
CA ARG A 139 -6.59 -11.88 27.07
C ARG A 139 -6.56 -10.44 26.57
N ASN A 140 -5.37 -9.83 26.56
CA ASN A 140 -5.20 -8.47 26.06
C ASN A 140 -5.53 -8.37 24.56
N ALA A 141 -5.17 -9.38 23.76
CA ALA A 141 -5.49 -9.44 22.35
C ALA A 141 -7.03 -9.49 22.12
N ILE A 142 -7.74 -10.33 22.87
CA ILE A 142 -9.22 -10.40 22.81
C ILE A 142 -9.86 -9.08 23.28
N SER A 143 -9.34 -8.49 24.37
CA SER A 143 -9.82 -7.17 24.83
C SER A 143 -9.62 -6.09 23.78
N TYR A 144 -8.45 -6.05 23.14
CA TYR A 144 -8.14 -5.13 22.05
C TYR A 144 -9.11 -5.28 20.87
N LEU A 145 -9.39 -6.51 20.44
CA LEU A 145 -10.36 -6.78 19.37
C LEU A 145 -11.77 -6.33 19.75
N LYS A 146 -12.21 -6.59 20.98
CA LYS A 146 -13.51 -6.14 21.49
C LYS A 146 -13.63 -4.61 21.51
N GLN A 147 -12.60 -3.90 21.99
CA GLN A 147 -12.55 -2.43 22.01
C GLN A 147 -12.65 -1.83 20.60
N ARG A 148 -12.15 -2.55 19.57
CA ARG A 148 -12.29 -2.18 18.17
C ARG A 148 -13.58 -2.66 17.49
N GLY A 149 -14.56 -3.13 18.26
CA GLY A 149 -15.84 -3.59 17.72
C GLY A 149 -15.75 -4.87 16.88
N ILE A 150 -14.63 -5.62 16.98
CA ILE A 150 -14.45 -6.88 16.25
C ILE A 150 -15.29 -7.98 16.91
N THR A 151 -16.23 -8.51 16.16
CA THR A 151 -17.13 -9.56 16.59
C THR A 151 -16.63 -10.94 16.16
N LYS A 152 -17.21 -12.01 16.74
CA LYS A 152 -16.94 -13.39 16.32
C LYS A 152 -17.18 -13.59 14.81
N LYS A 153 -18.20 -12.96 14.23
CA LYS A 153 -18.46 -13.01 12.79
C LYS A 153 -17.33 -12.39 11.97
N HIS A 154 -16.74 -11.27 12.45
CA HIS A 154 -15.59 -10.65 11.80
C HIS A 154 -14.36 -11.54 11.89
N ILE A 155 -14.10 -12.17 13.05
CA ILE A 155 -12.97 -13.08 13.23
C ILE A 155 -13.04 -14.24 12.24
N ILE A 156 -14.22 -14.86 12.09
CA ILE A 156 -14.44 -15.95 11.12
C ILE A 156 -14.25 -15.43 9.69
N LYS A 157 -14.92 -14.32 9.34
CA LYS A 157 -14.95 -13.81 7.97
C LYS A 157 -13.56 -13.43 7.46
N TYR A 158 -12.73 -12.80 8.31
CA TYR A 158 -11.41 -12.29 7.95
C TYR A 158 -10.27 -13.15 8.46
N ASN A 159 -10.55 -14.30 9.08
CA ASN A 159 -9.55 -15.20 9.70
C ASN A 159 -8.61 -14.45 10.66
N ILE A 160 -9.16 -13.55 11.48
CA ILE A 160 -8.37 -12.72 12.38
C ILE A 160 -7.76 -13.57 13.48
N GLY A 161 -6.47 -13.36 13.75
CA GLY A 161 -5.75 -14.06 14.80
C GLY A 161 -4.73 -13.18 15.51
N PHE A 162 -3.86 -13.83 16.25
CA PHE A 162 -2.86 -13.20 17.09
C PHE A 162 -1.59 -14.06 17.15
N CYS A 163 -0.43 -13.42 17.22
CA CYS A 163 0.84 -14.06 17.47
C CYS A 163 1.29 -13.74 18.91
N PRO A 164 1.35 -14.74 19.81
CA PRO A 164 1.79 -14.51 21.19
C PRO A 164 3.31 -14.31 21.32
N LYS A 165 4.10 -14.79 20.35
CA LYS A 165 5.57 -14.73 20.34
C LYS A 165 6.11 -14.65 18.91
N GLY A 166 7.44 -14.69 18.79
CA GLY A 166 8.13 -14.68 17.49
C GLY A 166 8.24 -13.28 16.88
N LEU A 167 8.51 -13.23 15.57
CA LEU A 167 8.73 -11.99 14.81
C LEU A 167 7.54 -11.01 14.90
N TYR A 168 6.34 -11.55 15.00
CA TYR A 168 5.07 -10.84 15.09
C TYR A 168 4.44 -10.91 16.48
N GLY A 169 5.24 -11.25 17.50
CA GLY A 169 4.78 -11.37 18.89
C GLY A 169 4.05 -10.12 19.37
N GLY A 170 2.95 -10.30 20.13
CA GLY A 170 2.10 -9.22 20.62
C GLY A 170 1.30 -8.48 19.56
N ARG A 171 1.02 -9.11 18.39
CA ARG A 171 0.31 -8.46 17.27
C ARG A 171 -0.92 -9.22 16.84
N ILE A 172 -2.00 -8.48 16.62
CA ILE A 172 -3.16 -8.96 15.88
C ILE A 172 -2.75 -9.12 14.41
N ILE A 173 -3.08 -10.26 13.83
CA ILE A 173 -2.86 -10.56 12.43
C ILE A 173 -4.22 -10.54 11.73
N VAL A 174 -4.31 -9.74 10.68
CA VAL A 174 -5.49 -9.68 9.79
C VAL A 174 -5.04 -10.13 8.41
N PRO A 175 -5.29 -11.40 8.03
CA PRO A 175 -4.94 -11.93 6.72
C PRO A 175 -5.77 -11.30 5.60
N SER A 176 -5.18 -11.20 4.43
CA SER A 176 -5.83 -10.84 3.18
C SER A 176 -5.61 -11.93 2.16
N TYR A 177 -6.65 -12.28 1.44
CA TYR A 177 -6.63 -13.30 0.40
C TYR A 177 -7.01 -12.71 -0.94
N ASP A 178 -6.44 -13.23 -2.01
CA ASP A 178 -6.77 -12.87 -3.37
C ASP A 178 -8.08 -13.54 -3.85
N SER A 179 -8.48 -13.29 -5.10
CA SER A 179 -9.70 -13.86 -5.69
C SER A 179 -9.68 -15.39 -5.81
N LYS A 180 -8.49 -16.02 -5.68
CA LYS A 180 -8.31 -17.48 -5.66
C LYS A 180 -8.21 -18.04 -4.23
N ASN A 181 -8.48 -17.23 -3.21
CA ASN A 181 -8.31 -17.55 -1.79
C ASN A 181 -6.85 -17.89 -1.39
N GLN A 182 -5.87 -17.41 -2.12
CA GLN A 182 -4.46 -17.51 -1.74
C GLN A 182 -4.09 -16.31 -0.87
N LEU A 183 -3.28 -16.53 0.18
CA LEU A 183 -2.80 -15.46 1.04
C LEU A 183 -1.91 -14.51 0.23
N ASN A 184 -2.37 -13.26 0.02
CA ASN A 184 -1.64 -12.26 -0.74
C ASN A 184 -0.98 -11.20 0.14
N TYR A 185 -1.49 -11.00 1.37
CA TYR A 185 -0.93 -10.08 2.35
C TYR A 185 -1.42 -10.41 3.76
N PHE A 186 -0.83 -9.82 4.78
CA PHE A 186 -1.44 -9.70 6.10
C PHE A 186 -1.00 -8.42 6.80
N ILE A 187 -1.83 -7.93 7.68
CA ILE A 187 -1.54 -6.77 8.51
C ILE A 187 -1.25 -7.28 9.92
N ALA A 188 -0.12 -6.84 10.50
CA ALA A 188 0.26 -7.17 11.87
C ALA A 188 0.28 -5.91 12.73
N ARG A 189 -0.76 -5.71 13.55
CA ARG A 189 -0.98 -4.55 14.42
C ARG A 189 -0.63 -4.88 15.86
N SER A 190 0.25 -4.10 16.49
CA SER A 190 0.55 -4.21 17.93
C SER A 190 -0.69 -3.96 18.78
N ILE A 191 -0.87 -4.78 19.82
CA ILE A 191 -1.88 -4.55 20.87
C ILE A 191 -1.40 -3.56 21.92
N PHE A 192 -0.10 -3.21 21.92
CA PHE A 192 0.49 -2.28 22.86
C PHE A 192 0.42 -0.85 22.33
N THR A 193 -0.09 0.07 23.13
CA THR A 193 -0.20 1.50 22.77
C THR A 193 1.15 2.18 22.71
N GLU A 194 2.09 1.78 23.58
CA GLU A 194 3.44 2.33 23.72
C GLU A 194 4.40 1.88 22.61
N GLU A 195 4.01 0.89 21.82
CA GLU A 195 4.84 0.36 20.74
C GLU A 195 5.03 1.42 19.64
N LYS A 196 6.28 1.85 19.43
CA LYS A 196 6.65 2.83 18.39
C LYS A 196 6.27 2.35 16.99
N GLN A 197 6.50 1.06 16.71
CA GLN A 197 6.13 0.43 15.45
C GLN A 197 4.76 -0.23 15.55
N LYS A 198 3.70 0.55 15.44
CA LYS A 198 2.31 0.06 15.52
C LYS A 198 1.99 -1.04 14.51
N TYR A 199 2.57 -0.98 13.32
CA TYR A 199 2.38 -1.97 12.25
C TYR A 199 3.72 -2.59 11.85
N LYS A 200 3.77 -3.92 11.76
CA LYS A 200 4.91 -4.69 11.26
C LYS A 200 4.38 -5.70 10.25
N ASN A 201 4.26 -5.25 9.00
CA ASN A 201 3.69 -6.06 7.94
C ASN A 201 4.73 -7.01 7.31
N PRO A 202 4.32 -8.03 6.52
CA PRO A 202 5.25 -8.92 5.85
C PRO A 202 6.14 -8.17 4.86
N PRO A 203 7.37 -8.64 4.62
CA PRO A 203 8.33 -7.99 3.72
C PRO A 203 8.04 -8.31 2.24
N VAL A 204 6.77 -8.21 1.84
CA VAL A 204 6.29 -8.40 0.46
C VAL A 204 5.64 -7.12 -0.07
N SER A 205 5.43 -7.05 -1.38
CA SER A 205 4.80 -5.88 -2.00
C SER A 205 3.43 -5.59 -1.40
N LYS A 206 3.13 -4.31 -1.17
CA LYS A 206 1.78 -3.83 -0.83
C LYS A 206 0.89 -3.62 -2.06
N ASP A 207 1.40 -3.85 -3.26
CA ASP A 207 0.63 -3.72 -4.50
C ASP A 207 -0.31 -4.90 -4.68
N VAL A 208 -1.24 -5.02 -3.76
CA VAL A 208 -2.29 -6.05 -3.72
C VAL A 208 -3.66 -5.40 -3.49
N ILE A 209 -4.72 -6.05 -3.90
CA ILE A 209 -6.07 -5.69 -3.50
C ILE A 209 -6.38 -6.45 -2.21
N VAL A 210 -6.40 -5.71 -1.10
CA VAL A 210 -6.68 -6.30 0.22
C VAL A 210 -8.12 -6.77 0.27
N PHE A 211 -8.34 -7.99 0.78
CA PHE A 211 -9.64 -8.67 0.84
C PHE A 211 -10.26 -8.93 -0.55
N SER A 212 -9.44 -9.10 -1.58
CA SER A 212 -9.90 -9.27 -2.97
C SER A 212 -10.92 -10.41 -3.14
N ASN A 213 -10.79 -11.50 -2.37
CA ASN A 213 -11.75 -12.61 -2.35
C ASN A 213 -13.14 -12.23 -1.82
N GLN A 214 -13.32 -11.05 -1.24
CA GLN A 214 -14.58 -10.57 -0.65
C GLN A 214 -15.20 -9.42 -1.44
N ILE A 215 -14.52 -8.94 -2.51
CA ILE A 215 -14.97 -7.78 -3.27
C ILE A 215 -15.87 -8.21 -4.43
N ASP A 216 -17.07 -7.67 -4.42
CA ASP A 216 -18.01 -7.77 -5.55
C ASP A 216 -17.90 -6.50 -6.41
N TRP A 217 -17.23 -6.60 -7.54
CA TRP A 217 -17.03 -5.48 -8.47
C TRP A 217 -18.31 -5.01 -9.18
N LYS A 218 -19.42 -5.73 -9.06
CA LYS A 218 -20.75 -5.32 -9.57
C LYS A 218 -21.45 -4.37 -8.60
N GLN A 219 -20.98 -4.27 -7.38
CA GLN A 219 -21.52 -3.40 -6.33
C GLN A 219 -20.61 -2.19 -6.13
N PRO A 220 -21.13 -1.06 -5.62
CA PRO A 220 -20.28 0.04 -5.21
C PRO A 220 -19.20 -0.40 -4.25
N ILE A 221 -17.96 0.08 -4.46
CA ILE A 221 -16.82 -0.17 -3.56
C ILE A 221 -16.57 1.02 -2.65
N THR A 222 -16.02 0.77 -1.46
CA THR A 222 -15.60 1.83 -0.53
C THR A 222 -14.09 1.74 -0.31
N LEU A 223 -13.35 2.79 -0.58
CA LEU A 223 -11.92 2.91 -0.30
C LEU A 223 -11.72 3.55 1.07
N CYS A 224 -10.93 2.93 1.94
CA CYS A 224 -10.63 3.42 3.29
C CYS A 224 -9.15 3.26 3.62
N GLU A 225 -8.66 3.82 4.76
CA GLU A 225 -7.24 3.80 5.06
C GLU A 225 -6.74 2.43 5.50
N GLY A 226 -7.42 1.83 6.46
CA GLY A 226 -6.95 0.63 7.15
C GLY A 226 -7.92 -0.54 7.15
N VAL A 227 -7.42 -1.70 7.57
CA VAL A 227 -8.22 -2.93 7.61
C VAL A 227 -9.33 -2.88 8.65
N PHE A 228 -9.13 -2.20 9.76
CA PHE A 228 -10.17 -2.07 10.78
C PHE A 228 -11.31 -1.18 10.31
N ASP A 229 -11.00 -0.14 9.52
CA ASP A 229 -12.01 0.72 8.90
C ASP A 229 -12.84 -0.08 7.89
N ALA A 230 -12.17 -0.87 7.03
CA ALA A 230 -12.85 -1.75 6.10
C ALA A 230 -13.80 -2.75 6.80
N ILE A 231 -13.37 -3.31 7.94
CA ILE A 231 -14.20 -4.21 8.74
C ILE A 231 -15.39 -3.47 9.37
N ALA A 232 -15.20 -2.25 9.87
CA ALA A 232 -16.25 -1.42 10.46
C ALA A 232 -17.28 -0.98 9.42
N LEU A 233 -16.84 -0.62 8.21
CA LEU A 233 -17.70 -0.26 7.08
C LEU A 233 -18.58 -1.42 6.59
N LYS A 234 -18.20 -2.67 6.83
CA LYS A 234 -18.96 -3.92 6.57
C LYS A 234 -19.39 -4.17 5.13
N ARG A 235 -19.16 -3.27 4.19
CA ARG A 235 -19.65 -3.38 2.81
C ARG A 235 -18.48 -3.19 1.86
N ASN A 236 -18.24 -4.16 1.02
CA ASN A 236 -17.43 -4.08 -0.20
C ASN A 236 -16.26 -3.06 -0.10
N SER A 237 -15.55 -3.10 1.04
CA SER A 237 -14.59 -2.08 1.43
C SER A 237 -13.17 -2.57 1.20
N ILE A 238 -12.35 -1.72 0.59
CA ILE A 238 -10.96 -2.00 0.21
C ILE A 238 -10.06 -1.07 1.00
N PRO A 239 -9.27 -1.58 1.95
CA PRO A 239 -8.28 -0.77 2.64
C PRO A 239 -7.07 -0.50 1.75
N LEU A 240 -6.63 0.77 1.69
CA LEU A 240 -5.53 1.23 0.86
C LEU A 240 -4.15 0.91 1.47
N LEU A 241 -4.10 0.54 2.77
CA LEU A 241 -2.87 0.39 3.56
C LEU A 241 -1.97 1.63 3.53
N GLY A 242 -2.60 2.79 3.45
CA GLY A 242 -2.02 4.12 3.31
C GLY A 242 -3.01 5.04 2.61
N LYS A 243 -2.51 6.09 1.97
CA LYS A 243 -3.34 7.16 1.37
C LYS A 243 -3.44 7.11 -0.16
N PHE A 244 -2.87 6.07 -0.81
CA PHE A 244 -2.75 6.00 -2.26
C PHE A 244 -3.31 4.70 -2.81
N VAL A 245 -3.98 4.78 -3.98
CA VAL A 245 -4.37 3.60 -4.75
C VAL A 245 -3.15 2.99 -5.40
N GLN A 246 -2.90 1.72 -5.11
CA GLN A 246 -1.83 0.92 -5.70
C GLN A 246 -2.15 0.59 -7.18
N LYS A 247 -1.14 0.14 -7.94
CA LYS A 247 -1.29 -0.12 -9.38
C LYS A 247 -2.32 -1.21 -9.66
N THR A 248 -2.24 -2.32 -8.94
CA THR A 248 -3.15 -3.47 -9.09
C THR A 248 -4.60 -3.05 -8.85
N LEU A 249 -4.87 -2.29 -7.77
CA LEU A 249 -6.21 -1.77 -7.49
C LEU A 249 -6.66 -0.77 -8.56
N MET A 250 -5.77 0.11 -9.02
CA MET A 250 -6.09 1.06 -10.08
C MET A 250 -6.43 0.34 -11.39
N GLY A 251 -5.72 -0.74 -11.72
CA GLY A 251 -6.01 -1.60 -12.87
C GLY A 251 -7.42 -2.20 -12.78
N ALA A 252 -7.78 -2.76 -11.63
CA ALA A 252 -9.10 -3.32 -11.38
C ALA A 252 -10.21 -2.25 -11.49
N ILE A 253 -10.01 -1.06 -10.92
CA ILE A 253 -10.95 0.07 -11.04
C ILE A 253 -11.16 0.47 -12.50
N LYS A 254 -10.09 0.59 -13.28
CA LYS A 254 -10.18 0.93 -14.71
C LYS A 254 -10.95 -0.12 -15.51
N ASN A 255 -10.73 -1.39 -15.21
CA ASN A 255 -11.36 -2.50 -15.95
C ASN A 255 -12.84 -2.69 -15.59
N THR A 256 -13.23 -2.38 -14.34
CA THR A 256 -14.59 -2.64 -13.85
C THR A 256 -15.47 -1.40 -13.85
N ASN A 257 -14.88 -0.20 -13.88
CA ASN A 257 -15.58 1.09 -13.86
C ASN A 257 -16.69 1.15 -12.77
N PRO A 258 -16.37 0.94 -11.48
CA PRO A 258 -17.36 0.83 -10.41
C PRO A 258 -17.88 2.19 -9.96
N ASP A 259 -18.97 2.19 -9.17
CA ASP A 259 -19.27 3.31 -8.27
C ASP A 259 -18.34 3.25 -7.05
N VAL A 260 -17.76 4.39 -6.65
CA VAL A 260 -16.76 4.44 -5.58
C VAL A 260 -17.17 5.41 -4.48
N TYR A 261 -17.06 4.96 -3.25
CA TYR A 261 -17.05 5.81 -2.07
C TYR A 261 -15.63 5.94 -1.52
N ILE A 262 -15.23 7.14 -1.13
CA ILE A 262 -14.00 7.41 -0.40
C ILE A 262 -14.40 7.65 1.05
N CYS A 263 -13.79 6.93 1.99
CA CYS A 263 -14.04 7.04 3.42
C CYS A 263 -12.69 7.00 4.15
N LEU A 264 -11.98 8.13 4.14
CA LEU A 264 -10.72 8.31 4.87
C LEU A 264 -10.99 8.94 6.24
N ASP A 265 -9.97 8.95 7.10
CA ASP A 265 -10.02 9.60 8.40
C ASP A 265 -10.37 11.09 8.26
N SER A 266 -11.01 11.66 9.29
CA SER A 266 -11.53 13.04 9.24
C SER A 266 -10.45 14.10 8.99
N ASP A 267 -9.20 13.82 9.34
CA ASP A 267 -8.04 14.70 9.13
C ASP A 267 -7.36 14.51 7.75
N ALA A 268 -7.83 13.56 6.94
CA ALA A 268 -7.26 13.21 5.64
C ALA A 268 -8.05 13.76 4.44
N GLN A 269 -8.75 14.90 4.58
CA GLN A 269 -9.60 15.46 3.51
C GLN A 269 -8.82 15.88 2.25
N GLU A 270 -7.58 16.35 2.41
CA GLU A 270 -6.71 16.66 1.25
C GLU A 270 -6.32 15.39 0.50
N ASP A 271 -5.97 14.33 1.24
CA ASP A 271 -5.66 13.04 0.65
C ASP A 271 -6.88 12.46 -0.06
N ALA A 272 -8.09 12.63 0.51
CA ALA A 272 -9.35 12.25 -0.12
C ALA A 272 -9.56 13.00 -1.45
N MET A 273 -9.22 14.29 -1.52
CA MET A 273 -9.31 15.07 -2.76
C MET A 273 -8.31 14.62 -3.82
N VAL A 274 -7.06 14.33 -3.42
CA VAL A 274 -6.04 13.77 -4.33
C VAL A 274 -6.50 12.43 -4.87
N LEU A 275 -7.01 11.56 -4.00
CA LEU A 275 -7.56 10.26 -4.37
C LEU A 275 -8.75 10.39 -5.33
N TYR A 276 -9.70 11.27 -5.00
CA TYR A 276 -10.87 11.58 -5.82
C TYR A 276 -10.47 11.96 -7.24
N ASN A 277 -9.57 12.94 -7.40
CA ASN A 277 -9.14 13.40 -8.73
C ASN A 277 -8.43 12.29 -9.51
N LYS A 278 -7.67 11.43 -8.83
CA LYS A 278 -6.94 10.33 -9.46
C LYS A 278 -7.86 9.24 -10.02
N ILE A 279 -8.97 8.92 -9.32
CA ILE A 279 -9.86 7.83 -9.73
C ILE A 279 -11.05 8.29 -10.55
N LYS A 280 -11.50 9.54 -10.42
CA LYS A 280 -12.69 10.10 -11.08
C LYS A 280 -12.78 9.79 -12.58
N PRO A 281 -11.70 9.84 -13.38
CA PRO A 281 -11.76 9.54 -14.81
C PRO A 281 -12.10 8.07 -15.15
N TYR A 282 -12.05 7.17 -14.17
CA TYR A 282 -12.12 5.72 -14.38
C TYR A 282 -13.28 5.04 -13.66
N VAL A 283 -14.21 5.81 -13.10
CA VAL A 283 -15.32 5.32 -12.29
C VAL A 283 -16.65 5.92 -12.74
N LYS A 284 -17.75 5.20 -12.57
CA LYS A 284 -19.10 5.70 -12.88
C LYS A 284 -19.43 6.92 -12.03
N SER A 285 -19.20 6.80 -10.74
CA SER A 285 -19.37 7.89 -9.79
C SER A 285 -18.34 7.78 -8.68
N VAL A 286 -17.97 8.91 -8.07
CA VAL A 286 -17.15 8.95 -6.86
C VAL A 286 -17.72 9.95 -5.88
N ARG A 287 -17.88 9.54 -4.61
CA ARG A 287 -18.42 10.33 -3.54
C ARG A 287 -17.57 10.20 -2.28
N ASN A 288 -17.49 11.25 -1.49
CA ASN A 288 -16.80 11.24 -0.21
C ASN A 288 -17.79 11.04 0.93
N ILE A 289 -17.47 10.08 1.81
CA ILE A 289 -18.18 9.85 3.07
C ILE A 289 -17.45 10.64 4.15
N LYS A 290 -18.13 11.61 4.75
CA LYS A 290 -17.63 12.33 5.92
C LYS A 290 -18.08 11.61 7.17
N LEU A 291 -17.12 11.28 8.02
CA LEU A 291 -17.37 10.66 9.32
C LEU A 291 -17.49 11.73 10.40
N ASP A 292 -18.45 11.56 11.32
CA ASP A 292 -18.44 12.24 12.61
C ASP A 292 -17.55 11.39 13.54
N GLY A 293 -16.44 11.94 14.01
CA GLY A 293 -15.41 11.22 14.74
C GLY A 293 -14.14 11.03 13.91
N LYS A 294 -13.16 10.34 14.47
CA LYS A 294 -11.83 10.25 13.88
C LYS A 294 -11.77 9.26 12.71
N ASP A 295 -12.25 8.05 12.94
CA ASP A 295 -12.19 6.95 11.98
C ASP A 295 -13.52 6.17 11.92
N ALA A 296 -13.62 5.25 10.95
CA ALA A 296 -14.83 4.44 10.76
C ALA A 296 -15.11 3.49 11.93
N GLY A 297 -14.06 3.08 12.68
CA GLY A 297 -14.19 2.18 13.83
C GLY A 297 -14.86 2.81 15.03
N GLU A 298 -14.89 4.15 15.14
CA GLU A 298 -15.56 4.90 16.20
C GLU A 298 -17.07 5.05 15.94
N ASN A 299 -17.54 4.66 14.74
CA ASN A 299 -18.92 4.87 14.31
C ASN A 299 -19.76 3.59 14.33
N THR A 300 -21.05 3.72 14.65
CA THR A 300 -21.99 2.61 14.47
C THR A 300 -22.27 2.37 12.98
N PHE A 301 -22.63 1.14 12.62
CA PHE A 301 -22.99 0.82 11.24
C PHE A 301 -24.17 1.64 10.71
N GLN A 302 -25.13 1.98 11.58
CA GLN A 302 -26.27 2.84 11.21
C GLN A 302 -25.82 4.26 10.87
N ASN A 303 -24.87 4.81 11.64
CA ASN A 303 -24.28 6.12 11.34
C ASN A 303 -23.54 6.09 10.02
N ILE A 304 -22.72 5.04 9.76
CA ILE A 304 -22.02 4.87 8.50
C ILE A 304 -22.99 4.85 7.31
N LEU A 305 -24.13 4.17 7.43
CA LEU A 305 -25.16 4.16 6.37
C LEU A 305 -25.78 5.56 6.17
N LYS A 306 -25.99 6.32 7.24
CA LYS A 306 -26.45 7.70 7.16
C LYS A 306 -25.44 8.59 6.45
N TYR A 307 -24.15 8.49 6.81
CA TYR A 307 -23.09 9.26 6.16
C TYR A 307 -22.93 8.88 4.68
N GLN A 308 -23.06 7.60 4.34
CA GLN A 308 -23.03 7.14 2.95
C GLN A 308 -24.18 7.75 2.12
N LYS A 309 -25.40 7.82 2.68
CA LYS A 309 -26.53 8.50 2.04
C LYS A 309 -26.27 9.99 1.82
N ASN A 310 -25.61 10.63 2.77
CA ASN A 310 -25.26 12.05 2.77
C ASN A 310 -23.90 12.33 2.11
N SER A 311 -23.30 11.34 1.46
CA SER A 311 -22.02 11.49 0.79
C SER A 311 -22.07 12.54 -0.32
N VAL A 312 -20.98 13.29 -0.46
CA VAL A 312 -20.90 14.44 -1.36
C VAL A 312 -19.82 14.25 -2.42
N THR A 313 -19.97 14.96 -3.52
CA THR A 313 -18.90 15.14 -4.50
C THR A 313 -17.87 16.12 -3.94
N LEU A 314 -16.58 15.77 -3.99
CA LEU A 314 -15.52 16.66 -3.54
C LEU A 314 -15.24 17.76 -4.56
N SER A 315 -14.99 18.98 -4.05
CA SER A 315 -14.40 20.08 -4.81
C SER A 315 -13.32 20.75 -3.95
N TRP A 316 -12.33 21.38 -4.59
CA TRP A 316 -11.33 22.15 -3.85
C TRP A 316 -11.94 23.27 -3.01
N GLU A 317 -12.99 23.89 -3.51
CA GLU A 317 -13.73 24.91 -2.78
C GLU A 317 -14.32 24.36 -1.48
N SER A 318 -14.93 23.17 -1.51
CA SER A 318 -15.49 22.52 -0.31
C SER A 318 -14.41 22.19 0.72
N VAL A 319 -13.24 21.70 0.28
CA VAL A 319 -12.11 21.37 1.15
C VAL A 319 -11.50 22.62 1.79
N LEU A 320 -11.30 23.68 0.99
CA LEU A 320 -10.76 24.97 1.50
C LEU A 320 -11.71 25.64 2.48
N ARG A 321 -13.03 25.63 2.19
CA ARG A 321 -14.04 26.19 3.10
C ARG A 321 -14.02 25.51 4.46
N GLU A 322 -13.89 24.19 4.51
CA GLU A 322 -13.76 23.45 5.79
C GLU A 322 -12.50 23.82 6.55
N LYS A 323 -11.36 23.95 5.86
CA LYS A 323 -10.12 24.39 6.52
C LYS A 323 -10.26 25.79 7.14
N LEU A 324 -10.88 26.72 6.44
CA LEU A 324 -11.11 28.07 6.97
C LEU A 324 -12.02 28.05 8.19
N LEU A 325 -13.05 27.20 8.23
CA LEU A 325 -13.93 27.05 9.36
C LEU A 325 -13.20 26.46 10.59
N THR A 326 -12.31 25.48 10.39
CA THR A 326 -11.51 24.89 11.47
C THR A 326 -10.47 25.85 12.03
N ILE A 327 -9.85 26.69 11.22
CA ILE A 327 -8.91 27.72 11.65
C ILE A 327 -9.63 28.78 12.50
N ASN A 328 -10.79 29.24 12.05
CA ASN A 328 -11.59 30.24 12.78
C ASN A 328 -12.14 29.73 14.10
N SER A 329 -12.51 28.46 14.20
CA SER A 329 -12.94 27.86 15.46
C SER A 329 -11.80 27.67 16.47
N SER A 330 -10.57 27.49 16.00
CA SER A 330 -9.37 27.38 16.84
C SER A 330 -8.85 28.74 17.34
N SER A 331 -9.24 29.85 16.70
CA SER A 331 -8.84 31.21 17.08
C SER A 331 -9.81 31.89 18.05
N VAL A 332 -10.96 31.29 18.35
CA VAL A 332 -11.96 31.81 19.31
C VAL A 332 -11.76 31.26 20.72
N ILE A 333 -10.84 30.32 20.93
CA ILE A 333 -10.47 29.77 22.24
C ILE A 333 -9.04 30.23 22.58
N LYS A 334 -8.84 31.53 22.75
CA LYS A 334 -7.69 32.11 23.43
C LYS A 334 -8.14 33.30 24.28
#